data_2f8258cb38b1d19b32e6cae018ec901f
#
_entry.id   2f8258cb38b1d19b32e6cae018ec901f
#
_cell.length_a   1.000
_cell.length_b   1.000
_cell.length_c   1.000
_cell.angle_alpha   90.00
_cell.angle_beta   90.00
_cell.angle_gamma   90.00
#
_symmetry.space_group_name_H-M   'P 1'
#
loop_
_entity.id
_entity.type
_entity.pdbx_description
1 polymer ?
#
loop_
_entity_poly.entity_id
_entity_poly.type
_entity_poly.pdbx_seq_one_letter_code
_entity_poly.pdbx_strand_id
1 'polypeptide(L)'
;DLNVGDEVTDIVGPLGKATHIENFGTVLCAGGGVGTAPMLPIIQALKAAGNRVISVIAGRSKELIILEDEVRAASDEVIIMTDDGSYGKQGVVTVGMEEVIQREKVDKCFAIGPAIMMKFCCLLTKKYEIPTDVSLNTIMVDGTGMCGACRITVGGKTRFVCVDGPEFDGHQVDFD
;
A
#
# COMPACT_ATOMS: atom_id res chain seq x y z
N ASP A 1 -11.74 6.30 26.18
CA ASP A 1 -10.43 7.00 26.11
C ASP A 1 -9.54 6.42 27.21
N LEU A 2 -8.28 6.12 26.88
CA LEU A 2 -7.29 5.63 27.83
C LEU A 2 -6.42 6.80 28.31
N ASN A 3 -6.11 6.83 29.61
CA ASN A 3 -5.20 7.79 30.22
C ASN A 3 -3.87 7.13 30.57
N VAL A 4 -2.85 7.94 30.89
CA VAL A 4 -1.59 7.42 31.39
C VAL A 4 -1.81 6.68 32.73
N GLY A 5 -1.47 5.38 32.75
CA GLY A 5 -1.68 4.50 33.90
C GLY A 5 -2.87 3.54 33.77
N ASP A 6 -3.70 3.69 32.72
CA ASP A 6 -4.75 2.73 32.41
C ASP A 6 -4.14 1.45 31.80
N GLU A 7 -4.77 0.33 32.03
CA GLU A 7 -4.35 -0.98 31.52
C GLU A 7 -5.22 -1.44 30.36
N VAL A 8 -4.59 -2.00 29.33
CA VAL A 8 -5.27 -2.74 28.26
C VAL A 8 -5.27 -4.22 28.67
N THR A 9 -6.44 -4.77 28.94
CA THR A 9 -6.58 -6.13 29.46
C THR A 9 -6.20 -7.21 28.46
N ASP A 10 -6.53 -7.00 27.18
CA ASP A 10 -6.29 -7.98 26.13
C ASP A 10 -5.87 -7.31 24.83
N ILE A 11 -4.87 -7.89 24.16
CA ILE A 11 -4.44 -7.54 22.81
C ILE A 11 -4.42 -8.82 21.98
N VAL A 12 -5.21 -8.84 20.90
CA VAL A 12 -5.27 -9.96 19.96
C VAL A 12 -4.61 -9.56 18.66
N GLY A 13 -3.63 -10.34 18.22
CA GLY A 13 -2.92 -10.12 16.96
C GLY A 13 -1.61 -10.92 16.85
N PRO A 14 -0.95 -10.86 15.70
CA PRO A 14 -1.41 -10.25 14.46
C PRO A 14 -2.61 -10.98 13.84
N LEU A 15 -3.55 -10.23 13.26
CA LEU A 15 -4.72 -10.78 12.55
C LEU A 15 -4.52 -10.68 11.03
N GLY A 16 -5.35 -11.42 10.27
CA GLY A 16 -5.26 -11.46 8.82
C GLY A 16 -4.15 -12.38 8.31
N LYS A 17 -3.73 -12.14 7.08
CA LYS A 17 -2.66 -12.88 6.41
C LYS A 17 -1.40 -12.04 6.34
N ALA A 18 -0.26 -12.68 6.50
CA ALA A 18 1.02 -12.03 6.29
C ALA A 18 1.20 -11.67 4.80
N THR A 19 1.79 -10.51 4.54
CA THR A 19 2.20 -10.10 3.19
C THR A 19 3.15 -11.14 2.59
N HIS A 20 2.89 -11.54 1.35
CA HIS A 20 3.80 -12.44 0.64
C HIS A 20 5.06 -11.69 0.21
N ILE A 21 6.19 -12.06 0.79
CA ILE A 21 7.50 -11.46 0.51
C ILE A 21 8.42 -12.52 -0.09
N GLU A 22 8.94 -12.21 -1.27
CA GLU A 22 9.99 -12.99 -1.94
C GLU A 22 10.86 -12.06 -2.81
N ASN A 23 11.88 -12.59 -3.45
CA ASN A 23 12.64 -11.84 -4.43
C ASN A 23 11.89 -11.85 -5.77
N PHE A 24 11.10 -10.82 -6.03
CA PHE A 24 10.38 -10.62 -7.30
C PHE A 24 11.28 -10.03 -8.39
N GLY A 25 12.36 -9.34 -8.01
CA GLY A 25 13.18 -8.53 -8.90
C GLY A 25 13.05 -7.04 -8.61
N THR A 26 12.51 -6.26 -9.55
CA THR A 26 12.20 -4.84 -9.34
C THR A 26 10.77 -4.65 -8.84
N VAL A 27 10.62 -4.07 -7.66
CA VAL A 27 9.32 -3.85 -7.01
C VAL A 27 9.04 -2.36 -6.90
N LEU A 28 7.83 -1.97 -7.33
CA LEU A 28 7.30 -0.61 -7.23
C LEU A 28 6.31 -0.52 -6.07
N CYS A 29 6.62 0.32 -5.07
CA CYS A 29 5.78 0.57 -3.90
C CYS A 29 5.14 1.94 -4.00
N ALA A 30 3.81 2.02 -4.02
CA ALA A 30 3.03 3.24 -4.15
C ALA A 30 2.28 3.56 -2.84
N GLY A 31 2.78 4.51 -2.07
CA GLY A 31 2.20 4.94 -0.78
C GLY A 31 1.46 6.27 -0.88
N GLY A 32 0.23 6.36 -0.42
CA GLY A 32 -0.57 7.59 -0.42
C GLY A 32 -0.98 8.06 0.96
N GLY A 33 -0.51 9.25 1.36
CA GLY A 33 -0.80 9.83 2.67
C GLY A 33 -0.46 8.86 3.81
N VAL A 34 -1.40 8.60 4.72
CA VAL A 34 -1.22 7.66 5.84
C VAL A 34 -0.88 6.24 5.38
N GLY A 35 -1.22 5.85 4.15
CA GLY A 35 -0.86 4.54 3.58
C GLY A 35 0.64 4.28 3.46
N THR A 36 1.47 5.33 3.53
CA THR A 36 2.93 5.20 3.60
C THR A 36 3.38 4.48 4.88
N ALA A 37 2.65 4.63 5.98
CA ALA A 37 3.01 3.99 7.25
C ALA A 37 2.92 2.45 7.21
N PRO A 38 1.80 1.82 6.81
CA PRO A 38 1.77 0.36 6.63
C PRO A 38 2.60 -0.13 5.44
N MET A 39 2.92 0.73 4.46
CA MET A 39 3.82 0.38 3.35
C MET A 39 5.29 0.20 3.81
N LEU A 40 5.75 0.98 4.78
CA LEU A 40 7.15 0.99 5.21
C LEU A 40 7.67 -0.40 5.64
N PRO A 41 7.00 -1.18 6.51
CA PRO A 41 7.46 -2.53 6.85
C PRO A 41 7.50 -3.49 5.65
N ILE A 42 6.60 -3.31 4.67
CA ILE A 42 6.61 -4.10 3.42
C ILE A 42 7.86 -3.74 2.59
N ILE A 43 8.16 -2.45 2.43
CA ILE A 43 9.38 -1.95 1.76
C ILE A 43 10.62 -2.57 2.40
N GLN A 44 10.71 -2.51 3.73
CA GLN A 44 11.85 -3.06 4.48
C GLN A 44 12.01 -4.57 4.27
N ALA A 45 10.91 -5.32 4.32
CA ALA A 45 10.91 -6.75 4.10
C ALA A 45 11.29 -7.11 2.65
N LEU A 46 10.75 -6.40 1.66
CA LEU A 46 11.10 -6.57 0.25
C LEU A 46 12.58 -6.29 -0.01
N LYS A 47 13.11 -5.22 0.61
CA LYS A 47 14.54 -4.88 0.53
C LYS A 47 15.40 -5.97 1.14
N ALA A 48 15.03 -6.47 2.31
CA ALA A 48 15.73 -7.57 2.99
C ALA A 48 15.69 -8.88 2.18
N ALA A 49 14.64 -9.11 1.39
CA ALA A 49 14.51 -10.25 0.47
C ALA A 49 15.35 -10.10 -0.81
N GLY A 50 16.10 -9.00 -0.98
CA GLY A 50 16.99 -8.78 -2.11
C GLY A 50 16.35 -8.15 -3.34
N ASN A 51 15.16 -7.56 -3.21
CA ASN A 51 14.54 -6.83 -4.30
C ASN A 51 15.22 -5.47 -4.54
N ARG A 52 15.17 -4.99 -5.77
CA ARG A 52 15.31 -3.58 -6.08
C ARG A 52 13.98 -2.89 -5.78
N VAL A 53 13.96 -2.03 -4.77
CA VAL A 53 12.74 -1.36 -4.32
C VAL A 53 12.73 0.10 -4.75
N ILE A 54 11.70 0.48 -5.51
CA ILE A 54 11.43 1.85 -5.92
C ILE A 54 10.12 2.27 -5.25
N SER A 55 10.16 3.35 -4.49
CA SER A 55 8.99 3.86 -3.77
C SER A 55 8.51 5.17 -4.36
N VAL A 56 7.21 5.27 -4.59
CA VAL A 56 6.53 6.52 -4.94
C VAL A 56 5.62 6.86 -3.76
N ILE A 57 5.93 7.91 -3.02
CA ILE A 57 5.09 8.39 -1.93
C ILE A 57 4.41 9.69 -2.34
N ALA A 58 3.12 9.79 -2.06
CA ALA A 58 2.29 10.87 -2.52
C ALA A 58 1.42 11.47 -1.41
N GLY A 59 1.20 12.78 -1.50
CA GLY A 59 0.32 13.53 -0.62
C GLY A 59 -0.30 14.71 -1.36
N ARG A 60 -1.31 15.35 -0.77
CA ARG A 60 -1.90 16.55 -1.34
C ARG A 60 -0.91 17.73 -1.30
N SER A 61 -0.13 17.82 -0.23
CA SER A 61 0.87 18.85 0.02
C SER A 61 2.06 18.28 0.79
N LYS A 62 3.12 19.09 0.93
CA LYS A 62 4.35 18.72 1.65
C LYS A 62 4.08 18.22 3.08
N GLU A 63 3.18 18.87 3.81
CA GLU A 63 2.86 18.55 5.21
C GLU A 63 2.22 17.17 5.39
N LEU A 64 1.70 16.59 4.30
CA LEU A 64 1.08 15.26 4.29
C LEU A 64 2.02 14.16 3.80
N ILE A 65 3.26 14.49 3.47
CA ILE A 65 4.32 13.51 3.22
C ILE A 65 4.89 13.08 4.57
N ILE A 66 4.78 11.80 4.85
CA ILE A 66 5.22 11.20 6.13
C ILE A 66 6.27 10.13 5.89
N LEU A 67 7.12 9.87 6.88
CA LEU A 67 8.12 8.79 6.89
C LEU A 67 9.08 8.81 5.69
N GLU A 68 9.35 9.99 5.13
CA GLU A 68 10.22 10.11 3.94
C GLU A 68 11.61 9.55 4.21
N ASP A 69 12.23 9.90 5.33
CA ASP A 69 13.59 9.49 5.66
C ASP A 69 13.69 7.97 5.83
N GLU A 70 12.69 7.35 6.48
CA GLU A 70 12.61 5.91 6.69
C GLU A 70 12.38 5.17 5.36
N VAL A 71 11.51 5.70 4.50
CA VAL A 71 11.29 5.13 3.16
C VAL A 71 12.55 5.24 2.30
N ARG A 72 13.26 6.39 2.36
CA ARG A 72 14.54 6.56 1.66
C ARG A 72 15.61 5.59 2.15
N ALA A 73 15.67 5.35 3.46
CA ALA A 73 16.63 4.40 4.03
C ALA A 73 16.35 2.94 3.61
N ALA A 74 15.09 2.62 3.32
CA ALA A 74 14.65 1.26 2.98
C ALA A 74 14.49 1.01 1.47
N SER A 75 14.58 2.03 0.61
CA SER A 75 14.38 1.94 -0.84
C SER A 75 15.65 2.24 -1.61
N ASP A 76 15.79 1.71 -2.82
CA ASP A 76 16.87 2.08 -3.75
C ASP A 76 16.61 3.43 -4.41
N GLU A 77 15.34 3.78 -4.57
CA GLU A 77 14.91 5.07 -5.13
C GLU A 77 13.58 5.49 -4.51
N VAL A 78 13.43 6.80 -4.29
CA VAL A 78 12.18 7.39 -3.78
C VAL A 78 11.79 8.58 -4.65
N ILE A 79 10.57 8.54 -5.15
CA ILE A 79 9.93 9.65 -5.87
C ILE A 79 8.84 10.23 -4.96
N ILE A 80 8.91 11.55 -4.74
CA ILE A 80 7.90 12.28 -3.98
C ILE A 80 6.97 13.00 -4.94
N MET A 81 5.66 12.82 -4.73
CA MET A 81 4.61 13.48 -5.50
C MET A 81 3.73 14.32 -4.58
N THR A 82 3.40 15.54 -4.98
CA THR A 82 2.38 16.36 -4.30
C THR A 82 1.40 16.93 -5.32
N ASP A 83 0.11 16.88 -4.98
CA ASP A 83 -0.94 17.34 -5.91
C ASP A 83 -0.77 18.84 -6.21
N ASP A 84 -0.40 19.62 -5.19
CA ASP A 84 -0.22 21.08 -5.28
C ASP A 84 1.16 21.52 -5.77
N GLY A 85 2.12 20.59 -5.90
CA GLY A 85 3.50 20.90 -6.29
C GLY A 85 4.35 21.57 -5.20
N SER A 86 3.88 21.57 -3.95
CA SER A 86 4.59 22.20 -2.83
C SER A 86 5.88 21.47 -2.45
N TYR A 87 6.02 20.20 -2.84
CA TYR A 87 7.22 19.40 -2.60
C TYR A 87 7.36 18.25 -3.60
N GLY A 88 8.61 17.93 -3.96
CA GLY A 88 8.90 16.89 -4.95
C GLY A 88 8.40 17.26 -6.35
N LYS A 89 7.76 16.31 -7.03
CA LYS A 89 7.13 16.53 -8.34
C LYS A 89 5.65 16.83 -8.16
N GLN A 90 5.11 17.73 -8.96
CA GLN A 90 3.67 17.99 -8.98
C GLN A 90 2.92 16.87 -9.71
N GLY A 91 1.88 16.37 -9.09
CA GLY A 91 0.98 15.37 -9.66
C GLY A 91 0.60 14.28 -8.67
N VAL A 92 -0.25 13.37 -9.14
CA VAL A 92 -0.72 12.21 -8.38
C VAL A 92 0.26 11.04 -8.46
N VAL A 93 0.14 10.08 -7.56
CA VAL A 93 1.04 8.92 -7.46
C VAL A 93 1.25 8.17 -8.77
N THR A 94 0.19 8.02 -9.59
CA THR A 94 0.26 7.30 -10.87
C THR A 94 1.18 7.95 -11.90
N VAL A 95 1.40 9.26 -11.83
CA VAL A 95 2.37 9.97 -12.69
C VAL A 95 3.79 9.51 -12.36
N GLY A 96 4.14 9.46 -11.07
CA GLY A 96 5.45 8.95 -10.64
C GLY A 96 5.63 7.47 -10.92
N MET A 97 4.56 6.67 -10.76
CA MET A 97 4.59 5.25 -11.12
C MET A 97 4.83 5.03 -12.62
N GLU A 98 4.11 5.76 -13.48
CA GLU A 98 4.23 5.62 -14.93
C GLU A 98 5.64 6.00 -15.40
N GLU A 99 6.26 7.03 -14.81
CA GLU A 99 7.66 7.41 -15.09
C GLU A 99 8.63 6.24 -14.81
N VAL A 100 8.44 5.51 -13.70
CA VAL A 100 9.24 4.33 -13.36
C VAL A 100 9.00 3.22 -14.37
N ILE A 101 7.74 2.90 -14.65
CA ILE A 101 7.34 1.79 -15.55
C ILE A 101 7.85 2.02 -16.98
N GLN A 102 7.89 3.27 -17.45
CA GLN A 102 8.43 3.59 -18.77
C GLN A 102 9.95 3.51 -18.85
N ARG A 103 10.63 3.66 -17.72
CA ARG A 103 12.08 3.72 -17.64
C ARG A 103 12.72 2.35 -17.44
N GLU A 104 12.09 1.49 -16.66
CA GLU A 104 12.61 0.17 -16.33
C GLU A 104 11.50 -0.86 -16.13
N LYS A 105 11.87 -2.14 -16.29
CA LYS A 105 10.92 -3.23 -16.05
C LYS A 105 10.57 -3.32 -14.56
N VAL A 106 9.28 -3.33 -14.25
CA VAL A 106 8.75 -3.58 -12.93
C VAL A 106 8.12 -4.97 -12.88
N ASP A 107 8.53 -5.80 -11.92
CA ASP A 107 8.08 -7.18 -11.82
C ASP A 107 6.89 -7.35 -10.87
N LYS A 108 6.74 -6.45 -9.88
CA LYS A 108 5.65 -6.46 -8.90
C LYS A 108 5.34 -5.05 -8.42
N CYS A 109 4.09 -4.77 -8.11
CA CYS A 109 3.66 -3.52 -7.50
C CYS A 109 2.89 -3.78 -6.20
N PHE A 110 3.11 -2.91 -5.20
CA PHE A 110 2.29 -2.79 -4.00
C PHE A 110 1.74 -1.37 -3.92
N ALA A 111 0.43 -1.23 -3.67
CA ALA A 111 -0.19 0.07 -3.54
C ALA A 111 -1.04 0.16 -2.27
N ILE A 112 -0.75 1.14 -1.41
CA ILE A 112 -1.45 1.37 -0.15
C ILE A 112 -1.80 2.85 -0.02
N GLY A 113 -3.08 3.15 0.15
CA GLY A 113 -3.57 4.51 0.28
C GLY A 113 -5.10 4.59 0.14
N PRO A 114 -5.64 5.76 -0.16
CA PRO A 114 -7.07 5.92 -0.42
C PRO A 114 -7.55 4.96 -1.52
N ALA A 115 -8.78 4.44 -1.38
CA ALA A 115 -9.35 3.47 -2.34
C ALA A 115 -9.29 3.97 -3.79
N ILE A 116 -9.62 5.24 -4.01
CA ILE A 116 -9.54 5.85 -5.33
C ILE A 116 -8.11 5.84 -5.90
N MET A 117 -7.09 6.10 -5.07
CA MET A 117 -5.69 6.02 -5.47
C MET A 117 -5.33 4.60 -5.88
N MET A 118 -5.66 3.60 -5.05
CA MET A 118 -5.37 2.19 -5.34
C MET A 118 -6.08 1.73 -6.62
N LYS A 119 -7.34 2.15 -6.85
CA LYS A 119 -8.07 1.90 -8.11
C LYS A 119 -7.26 2.38 -9.32
N PHE A 120 -6.78 3.63 -9.31
CA PHE A 120 -6.00 4.17 -10.42
C PHE A 120 -4.61 3.53 -10.56
N CYS A 121 -3.95 3.17 -9.44
CA CYS A 121 -2.72 2.38 -9.49
C CYS A 121 -2.95 1.03 -10.21
N CYS A 122 -4.03 0.32 -9.86
CA CYS A 122 -4.39 -0.95 -10.48
C CYS A 122 -4.73 -0.80 -11.97
N LEU A 123 -5.43 0.26 -12.36
CA LEU A 123 -5.72 0.54 -13.78
C LEU A 123 -4.43 0.78 -14.57
N LEU A 124 -3.50 1.52 -13.99
CA LEU A 124 -2.20 1.77 -14.60
C LEU A 124 -1.39 0.47 -14.75
N THR A 125 -1.19 -0.26 -13.65
CA THR A 125 -0.39 -1.49 -13.67
C THR A 125 -0.99 -2.59 -14.53
N LYS A 126 -2.33 -2.66 -14.62
CA LYS A 126 -3.03 -3.59 -15.52
C LYS A 126 -2.72 -3.34 -16.99
N LYS A 127 -2.59 -2.06 -17.39
CA LYS A 127 -2.19 -1.67 -18.77
C LYS A 127 -0.82 -2.22 -19.13
N TYR A 128 0.07 -2.35 -18.15
CA TYR A 128 1.44 -2.85 -18.32
C TYR A 128 1.63 -4.29 -17.86
N GLU A 129 0.56 -5.00 -17.53
CA GLU A 129 0.54 -6.39 -17.08
C GLU A 129 1.43 -6.64 -15.84
N ILE A 130 1.55 -5.64 -14.95
CA ILE A 130 2.35 -5.73 -13.72
C ILE A 130 1.47 -6.28 -12.60
N PRO A 131 1.76 -7.46 -12.01
CA PRO A 131 1.05 -7.99 -10.87
C PRO A 131 1.05 -6.98 -9.71
N THR A 132 -0.13 -6.67 -9.16
CA THR A 132 -0.29 -5.60 -8.18
C THR A 132 -1.10 -6.06 -6.98
N ASP A 133 -0.52 -5.94 -5.80
CA ASP A 133 -1.24 -6.12 -4.55
C ASP A 133 -1.63 -4.76 -3.96
N VAL A 134 -2.84 -4.68 -3.43
CA VAL A 134 -3.36 -3.52 -2.72
C VAL A 134 -3.71 -3.91 -1.29
N SER A 135 -3.37 -3.06 -0.33
CA SER A 135 -3.74 -3.26 1.06
C SER A 135 -5.01 -2.48 1.35
N LEU A 136 -6.10 -3.21 1.58
CA LEU A 136 -7.42 -2.62 1.76
C LEU A 136 -7.69 -2.33 3.24
N ASN A 137 -8.29 -1.19 3.49
CA ASN A 137 -8.74 -0.77 4.81
C ASN A 137 -10.23 -0.41 4.74
N THR A 138 -11.07 -1.34 5.17
CA THR A 138 -12.51 -1.13 5.31
C THR A 138 -12.87 -0.91 6.77
N ILE A 139 -14.16 -0.68 7.06
CA ILE A 139 -14.63 -0.62 8.45
C ILE A 139 -14.26 -1.91 9.17
N MET A 140 -13.65 -1.79 10.34
CA MET A 140 -13.22 -2.91 11.16
C MET A 140 -13.95 -2.87 12.51
N VAL A 141 -14.62 -3.97 12.87
CA VAL A 141 -15.38 -4.06 14.13
C VAL A 141 -14.73 -5.07 15.07
N ASP A 142 -14.70 -6.36 14.70
CA ASP A 142 -14.12 -7.40 15.55
C ASP A 142 -12.72 -7.88 15.11
N GLY A 143 -12.40 -7.78 13.84
CA GLY A 143 -11.12 -8.23 13.29
C GLY A 143 -10.96 -9.75 13.14
N THR A 144 -11.96 -10.57 13.53
CA THR A 144 -11.87 -12.04 13.56
C THR A 144 -12.66 -12.73 12.46
N GLY A 145 -13.40 -11.96 11.63
CA GLY A 145 -14.23 -12.46 10.56
C GLY A 145 -15.67 -12.83 10.96
N MET A 146 -16.03 -12.67 12.23
CA MET A 146 -17.35 -13.08 12.72
C MET A 146 -18.46 -12.07 12.37
N CYS A 147 -18.17 -10.77 12.47
CA CYS A 147 -19.21 -9.74 12.25
C CYS A 147 -19.51 -9.47 10.77
N GLY A 148 -18.59 -9.78 9.85
CA GLY A 148 -18.74 -9.56 8.42
C GLY A 148 -18.77 -8.09 7.98
N ALA A 149 -18.39 -7.14 8.86
CA ALA A 149 -18.41 -5.70 8.56
C ALA A 149 -17.40 -5.32 7.46
N CYS A 150 -16.24 -5.97 7.43
CA CYS A 150 -15.13 -5.68 6.52
C CYS A 150 -15.21 -6.43 5.19
N ARG A 151 -16.42 -6.80 4.75
CA ARG A 151 -16.57 -7.53 3.49
C ARG A 151 -16.27 -6.66 2.27
N ILE A 152 -15.66 -7.29 1.28
CA ILE A 152 -15.34 -6.73 -0.03
C ILE A 152 -15.60 -7.77 -1.11
N THR A 153 -15.59 -7.36 -2.37
CA THR A 153 -15.66 -8.27 -3.52
C THR A 153 -14.29 -8.33 -4.19
N VAL A 154 -13.73 -9.55 -4.30
CA VAL A 154 -12.49 -9.82 -5.03
C VAL A 154 -12.67 -11.01 -5.94
N GLY A 155 -12.45 -10.83 -7.25
CA GLY A 155 -12.68 -11.87 -8.26
C GLY A 155 -14.11 -12.40 -8.27
N GLY A 156 -15.10 -11.53 -8.03
CA GLY A 156 -16.52 -11.87 -7.96
C GLY A 156 -16.93 -12.67 -6.72
N LYS A 157 -16.04 -12.80 -5.71
CA LYS A 157 -16.31 -13.51 -4.45
C LYS A 157 -16.23 -12.57 -3.27
N THR A 158 -17.12 -12.79 -2.28
CA THR A 158 -17.06 -12.09 -1.01
C THR A 158 -15.80 -12.52 -0.23
N ARG A 159 -15.04 -11.55 0.26
CA ARG A 159 -13.87 -11.71 1.13
C ARG A 159 -14.01 -10.82 2.36
N PHE A 160 -13.28 -11.16 3.42
CA PHE A 160 -13.23 -10.38 4.66
C PHE A 160 -11.80 -9.87 4.84
N VAL A 161 -11.63 -8.55 4.85
CA VAL A 161 -10.30 -7.92 4.93
C VAL A 161 -9.52 -8.39 6.16
N CYS A 162 -10.20 -8.54 7.30
CA CYS A 162 -9.58 -8.95 8.57
C CYS A 162 -9.10 -10.41 8.60
N VAL A 163 -9.55 -11.28 7.69
CA VAL A 163 -9.22 -12.72 7.67
C VAL A 163 -8.51 -13.10 6.39
N ASP A 164 -9.01 -12.61 5.24
CA ASP A 164 -8.50 -12.96 3.91
C ASP A 164 -7.38 -12.04 3.44
N GLY A 165 -7.26 -10.83 4.03
CA GLY A 165 -6.31 -9.77 3.71
C GLY A 165 -5.36 -9.42 4.85
N PRO A 166 -4.83 -8.21 4.86
CA PRO A 166 -5.33 -7.01 4.16
C PRO A 166 -4.95 -6.88 2.68
N GLU A 167 -3.93 -7.61 2.19
CA GLU A 167 -3.50 -7.53 0.81
C GLU A 167 -4.33 -8.44 -0.10
N PHE A 168 -4.67 -7.91 -1.28
CA PHE A 168 -5.41 -8.61 -2.33
C PHE A 168 -4.84 -8.27 -3.70
N ASP A 169 -5.01 -9.18 -4.66
CA ASP A 169 -4.75 -8.89 -6.07
C ASP A 169 -5.62 -7.70 -6.53
N GLY A 170 -4.97 -6.56 -6.72
CA GLY A 170 -5.63 -5.30 -7.03
C GLY A 170 -6.39 -5.31 -8.36
N HIS A 171 -6.01 -6.20 -9.28
CA HIS A 171 -6.71 -6.35 -10.56
C HIS A 171 -8.03 -7.12 -10.45
N GLN A 172 -8.29 -7.75 -9.29
CA GLN A 172 -9.52 -8.49 -9.01
C GLN A 172 -10.43 -7.79 -7.99
N VAL A 173 -9.95 -6.71 -7.35
CA VAL A 173 -10.74 -5.93 -6.38
C VAL A 173 -11.81 -5.13 -7.12
N ASP A 174 -13.05 -5.23 -6.61
CA ASP A 174 -14.14 -4.34 -6.99
C ASP A 174 -14.06 -3.08 -6.12
N PHE A 175 -13.71 -1.95 -6.74
CA PHE A 175 -13.56 -0.66 -6.07
C PHE A 175 -14.82 0.22 -6.14
N ASP A 176 -15.91 -0.28 -6.73
CA ASP A 176 -17.17 0.45 -6.89
C ASP A 176 -18.17 0.20 -5.75
#